data_f7dd5d1e205035407eed09181ea2d074
#
_entry.id   f7dd5d1e205035407eed09181ea2d074
#
_cell.length_a   1.000
_cell.length_b   1.000
_cell.length_c   1.000
_cell.angle_alpha   90.00
_cell.angle_beta   90.00
_cell.angle_gamma   90.00
#
_symmetry.space_group_name_H-M   'P 1'
#
loop_
_entity.id
_entity.type
_entity.pdbx_description
1 polymer ?
#
loop_
_entity_poly.entity_id
_entity_poly.type
_entity_poly.pdbx_seq_one_letter_code
_entity_poly.pdbx_strand_id
1 'polypeptide(L)'
;RQQARAAMWKIIGEIDEANQEALLEALPPEGWFYRSRFGEGVAQTAFLIVQHSDATLWRRFLPVLQPLVASGEVDGEAYGLMFDRLAVAEGRPQRFGTQVVCVDGKQVVDWPNIEDPDNVEERRRAMGFTTTLSEYQALFADYPPCS
;
A
#
# COMPACT_ATOMS: atom_id res chain seq x y z
N ARG A 1 25.48 12.86 11.83
CA ARG A 1 24.57 12.33 10.79
C ARG A 1 23.43 11.48 11.37
N GLN A 2 23.69 10.56 12.31
CA GLN A 2 22.63 9.73 12.93
C GLN A 2 21.63 10.55 13.74
N GLN A 3 22.11 11.53 14.51
CA GLN A 3 21.24 12.40 15.32
C GLN A 3 20.31 13.26 14.45
N ALA A 4 20.83 13.77 13.32
CA ALA A 4 20.03 14.54 12.38
C ALA A 4 18.95 13.68 11.71
N ARG A 5 19.27 12.43 11.38
CA ARG A 5 18.30 11.47 10.83
C ARG A 5 17.20 11.15 11.84
N ALA A 6 17.59 10.87 13.10
CA ALA A 6 16.64 10.58 14.16
C ALA A 6 15.69 11.75 14.42
N ALA A 7 16.22 12.99 14.44
CA ALA A 7 15.40 14.19 14.60
C ALA A 7 14.43 14.37 13.44
N MET A 8 14.86 14.09 12.19
CA MET A 8 14.02 14.17 11.01
C MET A 8 12.89 13.13 11.06
N TRP A 9 13.20 11.88 11.43
CA TRP A 9 12.18 10.84 11.56
C TRP A 9 11.14 11.16 12.63
N LYS A 10 11.58 11.79 13.73
CA LYS A 10 10.63 12.27 14.77
C LYS A 10 9.67 13.32 14.23
N ILE A 11 10.18 14.31 13.47
CA ILE A 11 9.35 15.35 12.85
C ILE A 11 8.36 14.75 11.85
N ILE A 12 8.83 13.82 11.00
CA ILE A 12 7.96 13.13 10.05
C ILE A 12 6.84 12.39 10.78
N GLY A 13 7.17 11.67 11.85
CA GLY A 13 6.17 10.95 12.65
C GLY A 13 5.11 11.88 13.25
N GLU A 14 5.51 13.04 13.75
CA GLU A 14 4.59 14.03 14.30
C GLU A 14 3.65 14.60 13.21
N ILE A 15 4.19 14.84 12.01
CA ILE A 15 3.39 15.30 10.85
C ILE A 15 2.41 14.21 10.42
N ASP A 16 2.85 12.98 10.35
CA ASP A 16 1.99 11.85 9.97
C ASP A 16 0.84 11.66 10.96
N GLU A 17 1.10 11.75 12.25
CA GLU A 17 0.06 11.68 13.28
C GLU A 17 -0.96 12.82 13.14
N ALA A 18 -0.49 14.04 12.92
CA ALA A 18 -1.37 15.19 12.73
C ALA A 18 -2.23 15.04 11.48
N ASN A 19 -1.66 14.54 10.40
CA ASN A 19 -2.38 14.26 9.15
C ASN A 19 -3.45 13.17 9.34
N GLN A 20 -3.13 12.12 10.09
CA GLN A 20 -4.09 11.05 10.39
C GLN A 20 -5.28 11.56 11.22
N GLU A 21 -5.02 12.36 12.23
CA GLU A 21 -6.08 13.00 13.04
C GLU A 21 -6.97 13.88 12.17
N ALA A 22 -6.36 14.73 11.34
CA ALA A 22 -7.09 15.62 10.44
C ALA A 22 -7.95 14.84 9.43
N LEU A 23 -7.44 13.75 8.88
CA LEU A 23 -8.18 12.88 7.98
C LEU A 23 -9.42 12.30 8.68
N LEU A 24 -9.25 11.76 9.87
CA LEU A 24 -10.34 11.13 10.62
C LEU A 24 -11.41 12.13 11.00
N GLU A 25 -11.03 13.35 11.37
CA GLU A 25 -11.99 14.43 11.67
C GLU A 25 -12.75 14.90 10.43
N ALA A 26 -12.09 14.89 9.27
CA ALA A 26 -12.68 15.37 8.01
C ALA A 26 -13.45 14.30 7.25
N LEU A 27 -13.50 13.05 7.72
CA LEU A 27 -14.19 11.96 7.02
C LEU A 27 -15.64 12.32 6.71
N PRO A 28 -16.06 12.22 5.42
CA PRO A 28 -17.46 12.44 5.07
C PRO A 28 -18.35 11.31 5.61
N PRO A 29 -19.68 11.52 5.64
CA PRO A 29 -20.62 10.53 6.14
C PRO A 29 -20.55 9.17 5.43
N GLU A 30 -20.18 9.15 4.13
CA GLU A 30 -19.99 7.95 3.35
C GLU A 30 -18.74 7.13 3.74
N GLY A 31 -17.87 7.67 4.57
CA GLY A 31 -16.71 6.98 5.14
C GLY A 31 -15.42 7.06 4.34
N TRP A 32 -15.45 7.75 3.18
CA TRP A 32 -14.26 7.97 2.36
C TRP A 32 -14.42 9.21 1.47
N PHE A 33 -13.28 9.70 0.96
CA PHE A 33 -13.22 10.88 0.08
C PHE A 33 -13.33 10.43 -1.39
N TYR A 34 -14.54 10.35 -1.91
CA TYR A 34 -14.79 9.91 -3.28
C TYR A 34 -14.14 10.86 -4.28
N ARG A 35 -13.42 10.29 -5.24
CA ARG A 35 -12.78 11.02 -6.33
C ARG A 35 -13.79 11.85 -7.13
N SER A 36 -14.95 11.27 -7.39
CA SER A 36 -16.05 11.93 -8.12
C SER A 36 -16.62 13.13 -7.39
N ARG A 37 -16.52 13.18 -6.07
CA ARG A 37 -17.08 14.25 -5.23
C ARG A 37 -16.03 15.29 -4.83
N PHE A 38 -14.83 14.86 -4.45
CA PHE A 38 -13.81 15.74 -3.89
C PHE A 38 -12.66 16.03 -4.85
N GLY A 39 -12.62 15.36 -6.00
CA GLY A 39 -11.54 15.47 -6.97
C GLY A 39 -10.37 14.52 -6.70
N GLU A 40 -9.55 14.33 -7.73
CA GLU A 40 -8.40 13.43 -7.73
C GLU A 40 -7.39 13.78 -6.64
N GLY A 41 -7.06 15.05 -6.49
CA GLY A 41 -6.04 15.50 -5.54
C GLY A 41 -6.39 15.19 -4.09
N VAL A 42 -7.65 15.43 -3.70
CA VAL A 42 -8.13 15.13 -2.34
C VAL A 42 -8.15 13.63 -2.09
N ALA A 43 -8.70 12.86 -3.04
CA ALA A 43 -8.77 11.41 -2.93
C ALA A 43 -7.39 10.76 -2.82
N GLN A 44 -6.43 11.20 -3.64
CA GLN A 44 -5.06 10.71 -3.61
C GLN A 44 -4.35 11.08 -2.30
N THR A 45 -4.51 12.31 -1.84
CA THR A 45 -3.91 12.77 -0.57
C THR A 45 -4.43 11.95 0.61
N ALA A 46 -5.75 11.74 0.68
CA ALA A 46 -6.35 10.90 1.72
C ALA A 46 -5.78 9.48 1.71
N PHE A 47 -5.64 8.89 0.51
CA PHE A 47 -5.07 7.55 0.37
C PHE A 47 -3.61 7.50 0.86
N LEU A 48 -2.80 8.48 0.49
CA LEU A 48 -1.39 8.55 0.91
C LEU A 48 -1.24 8.67 2.43
N ILE A 49 -2.13 9.43 3.08
CA ILE A 49 -2.13 9.53 4.54
C ILE A 49 -2.36 8.16 5.19
N VAL A 50 -3.34 7.42 4.71
CA VAL A 50 -3.61 6.06 5.22
C VAL A 50 -2.46 5.11 4.88
N GLN A 51 -1.91 5.19 3.68
CA GLN A 51 -0.79 4.35 3.24
C GLN A 51 0.45 4.53 4.13
N HIS A 52 0.72 5.76 4.57
CA HIS A 52 1.85 6.08 5.45
C HIS A 52 1.53 5.93 6.93
N SER A 53 0.36 5.43 7.28
CA SER A 53 -0.04 5.17 8.67
C SER A 53 0.46 3.81 9.16
N ASP A 54 -0.36 3.08 9.86
CA ASP A 54 -0.03 1.79 10.44
C ASP A 54 -1.11 0.74 10.14
N ALA A 55 -0.87 -0.48 10.62
CA ALA A 55 -1.79 -1.59 10.42
C ALA A 55 -3.19 -1.33 10.99
N THR A 56 -3.33 -0.51 12.03
CA THR A 56 -4.62 -0.16 12.61
C THR A 56 -5.50 0.57 11.59
N LEU A 57 -4.96 1.59 10.92
CA LEU A 57 -5.69 2.31 9.89
C LEU A 57 -5.86 1.49 8.62
N TRP A 58 -4.87 0.69 8.21
CA TRP A 58 -5.02 -0.20 7.05
C TRP A 58 -6.16 -1.20 7.27
N ARG A 59 -6.23 -1.80 8.44
CA ARG A 59 -7.29 -2.75 8.81
C ARG A 59 -8.67 -2.09 8.82
N ARG A 60 -8.73 -0.84 9.26
CA ARG A 60 -9.97 -0.06 9.28
C ARG A 60 -10.46 0.28 7.88
N PHE A 61 -9.57 0.75 7.00
CA PHE A 61 -9.97 1.31 5.72
C PHE A 61 -10.01 0.32 4.55
N LEU A 62 -9.23 -0.75 4.57
CA LEU A 62 -9.24 -1.70 3.46
C LEU A 62 -10.65 -2.22 3.11
N PRO A 63 -11.50 -2.61 4.08
CA PRO A 63 -12.87 -3.03 3.75
C PRO A 63 -13.73 -1.90 3.16
N VAL A 64 -13.47 -0.66 3.53
CA VAL A 64 -14.17 0.52 2.99
C VAL A 64 -13.73 0.79 1.55
N LEU A 65 -12.42 0.64 1.27
CA LEU A 65 -11.83 0.95 -0.02
C LEU A 65 -12.10 -0.13 -1.08
N GLN A 66 -12.25 -1.38 -0.69
CA GLN A 66 -12.42 -2.50 -1.61
C GLN A 66 -13.55 -2.29 -2.64
N PRO A 67 -14.80 -2.00 -2.24
CA PRO A 67 -15.87 -1.78 -3.23
C PRO A 67 -15.65 -0.53 -4.07
N LEU A 68 -14.87 0.42 -3.58
CA LEU A 68 -14.59 1.68 -4.29
C LEU A 68 -13.57 1.50 -5.42
N VAL A 69 -12.79 0.42 -5.41
CA VAL A 69 -11.93 0.07 -6.55
C VAL A 69 -12.78 -0.23 -7.78
N ALA A 70 -13.80 -1.07 -7.63
CA ALA A 70 -14.68 -1.44 -8.75
C ALA A 70 -15.45 -0.24 -9.30
N SER A 71 -15.82 0.72 -8.47
CA SER A 71 -16.54 1.94 -8.89
C SER A 71 -15.62 3.03 -9.44
N GLY A 72 -14.30 2.84 -9.45
CA GLY A 72 -13.32 3.81 -9.96
C GLY A 72 -12.95 4.94 -9.00
N GLU A 73 -13.42 4.88 -7.76
CA GLU A 73 -13.12 5.91 -6.74
C GLU A 73 -11.75 5.72 -6.09
N VAL A 74 -11.20 4.51 -6.13
CA VAL A 74 -9.91 4.15 -5.53
C VAL A 74 -9.06 3.40 -6.58
N ASP A 75 -7.79 3.76 -6.67
CA ASP A 75 -6.84 3.07 -7.54
C ASP A 75 -6.58 1.64 -7.04
N GLY A 76 -6.79 0.65 -7.94
CA GLY A 76 -6.70 -0.76 -7.58
C GLY A 76 -5.28 -1.21 -7.26
N GLU A 77 -4.28 -0.68 -7.95
CA GLU A 77 -2.87 -0.99 -7.69
C GLU A 77 -2.44 -0.50 -6.29
N ALA A 78 -2.82 0.73 -5.95
CA ALA A 78 -2.56 1.30 -4.63
C ALA A 78 -3.28 0.51 -3.51
N TYR A 79 -4.53 0.10 -3.75
CA TYR A 79 -5.25 -0.78 -2.85
C TYR A 79 -4.53 -2.11 -2.63
N GLY A 80 -4.08 -2.74 -3.72
CA GLY A 80 -3.36 -4.02 -3.67
C GLY A 80 -2.06 -3.93 -2.87
N LEU A 81 -1.30 -2.86 -3.03
CA LEU A 81 -0.09 -2.59 -2.24
C LEU A 81 -0.40 -2.51 -0.74
N MET A 82 -1.44 -1.77 -0.37
CA MET A 82 -1.85 -1.64 1.03
C MET A 82 -2.36 -2.97 1.60
N PHE A 83 -3.13 -3.72 0.81
CA PHE A 83 -3.63 -5.04 1.18
C PHE A 83 -2.48 -5.99 1.52
N ASP A 84 -1.51 -6.11 0.62
CA ASP A 84 -0.36 -7.00 0.81
C ASP A 84 0.50 -6.58 2.00
N ARG A 85 0.68 -5.28 2.20
CA ARG A 85 1.43 -4.75 3.34
C ARG A 85 0.79 -5.15 4.67
N LEU A 86 -0.53 -5.06 4.76
CA LEU A 86 -1.25 -5.52 5.94
C LEU A 86 -1.16 -7.04 6.11
N ALA A 87 -1.30 -7.79 5.03
CA ALA A 87 -1.18 -9.24 5.05
C ALA A 87 0.19 -9.67 5.61
N VAL A 88 1.27 -9.08 5.13
CA VAL A 88 2.63 -9.36 5.64
C VAL A 88 2.75 -9.00 7.13
N ALA A 89 2.23 -7.84 7.54
CA ALA A 89 2.27 -7.41 8.94
C ALA A 89 1.50 -8.37 9.86
N GLU A 90 0.48 -9.03 9.35
CA GLU A 90 -0.35 -9.99 10.10
C GLU A 90 0.06 -11.46 9.89
N GLY A 91 1.14 -11.72 9.19
CA GLY A 91 1.63 -13.08 8.91
C GLY A 91 0.73 -13.87 7.96
N ARG A 92 -0.05 -13.21 7.11
CA ARG A 92 -0.94 -13.81 6.13
C ARG A 92 -0.34 -13.76 4.74
N PRO A 93 -0.73 -14.66 3.83
CA PRO A 93 -0.27 -14.61 2.44
C PRO A 93 -0.71 -13.32 1.73
N GLN A 94 0.16 -12.85 0.84
CA GLN A 94 -0.16 -11.75 -0.08
C GLN A 94 -1.12 -12.24 -1.17
N ARG A 95 -1.91 -11.32 -1.70
CA ARG A 95 -2.76 -11.61 -2.86
C ARG A 95 -2.16 -11.16 -4.18
N PHE A 96 -1.33 -10.14 -4.17
CA PHE A 96 -0.82 -9.48 -5.38
C PHE A 96 0.70 -9.54 -5.52
N GLY A 97 1.41 -10.05 -4.51
CA GLY A 97 2.85 -10.25 -4.55
C GLY A 97 3.68 -8.97 -4.53
N THR A 98 3.13 -7.87 -4.00
CA THR A 98 3.76 -6.54 -4.06
C THR A 98 4.87 -6.32 -3.06
N GLN A 99 4.92 -7.09 -1.98
CA GLN A 99 5.91 -6.93 -0.91
C GLN A 99 7.06 -7.91 -1.14
N VAL A 100 8.21 -7.36 -1.55
CA VAL A 100 9.40 -8.16 -1.83
C VAL A 100 10.14 -8.53 -0.53
N VAL A 101 10.93 -9.60 -0.60
CA VAL A 101 11.78 -10.07 0.49
C VAL A 101 13.24 -10.08 0.07
N CYS A 102 14.14 -10.07 1.04
CA CYS A 102 15.58 -10.15 0.78
C CYS A 102 16.04 -11.61 0.81
N VAL A 103 16.56 -12.08 -0.33
CA VAL A 103 17.15 -13.42 -0.44
C VAL A 103 18.54 -13.27 -1.06
N ASP A 104 19.56 -13.72 -0.34
CA ASP A 104 20.96 -13.64 -0.79
C ASP A 104 21.36 -12.22 -1.27
N GLY A 105 20.96 -11.20 -0.50
CA GLY A 105 21.27 -9.82 -0.80
C GLY A 105 20.44 -9.18 -1.92
N LYS A 106 19.45 -9.88 -2.46
CA LYS A 106 18.58 -9.39 -3.54
C LYS A 106 17.14 -9.29 -3.08
N GLN A 107 16.46 -8.24 -3.55
CA GLN A 107 15.02 -8.09 -3.34
C GLN A 107 14.29 -8.92 -4.40
N VAL A 108 13.47 -9.87 -3.94
CA VAL A 108 12.76 -10.80 -4.82
C VAL A 108 11.28 -10.89 -4.41
N VAL A 109 10.44 -11.29 -5.38
CA VAL A 109 9.04 -11.60 -5.11
C VAL A 109 8.97 -12.79 -4.15
N ASP A 110 8.13 -12.68 -3.14
CA ASP A 110 7.98 -13.70 -2.09
C ASP A 110 6.95 -14.77 -2.52
N TRP A 111 7.29 -15.53 -3.56
CA TRP A 111 6.42 -16.55 -4.13
C TRP A 111 5.84 -17.54 -3.12
N PRO A 112 6.60 -18.02 -2.12
CA PRO A 112 6.05 -18.96 -1.13
C PRO A 112 4.92 -18.40 -0.28
N ASN A 113 4.83 -17.08 -0.17
CA ASN A 113 3.84 -16.39 0.65
C ASN A 113 2.80 -15.63 -0.18
N ILE A 114 2.56 -16.09 -1.41
CA ILE A 114 1.49 -15.59 -2.27
C ILE A 114 0.34 -16.61 -2.27
N GLU A 115 -0.87 -16.15 -1.97
CA GLU A 115 -2.08 -16.95 -2.04
C GLU A 115 -2.35 -17.37 -3.48
N ASP A 116 -2.59 -18.67 -3.71
CA ASP A 116 -2.92 -19.19 -5.03
C ASP A 116 -2.04 -18.57 -6.13
N PRO A 117 -0.75 -18.89 -6.14
CA PRO A 117 0.20 -18.20 -7.03
C PRO A 117 -0.05 -18.45 -8.51
N ASP A 118 -0.70 -19.54 -8.88
CA ASP A 118 -1.03 -19.83 -10.26
C ASP A 118 -1.99 -18.81 -10.87
N ASN A 119 -2.81 -18.17 -10.05
CA ASN A 119 -3.80 -17.18 -10.46
C ASN A 119 -3.43 -15.74 -10.08
N VAL A 120 -2.24 -15.48 -9.57
CA VAL A 120 -1.84 -14.14 -9.11
C VAL A 120 -1.83 -13.11 -10.24
N GLU A 121 -1.40 -13.49 -11.43
CA GLU A 121 -1.35 -12.56 -12.57
C GLU A 121 -2.76 -12.14 -13.02
N GLU A 122 -3.72 -13.04 -12.95
CA GLU A 122 -5.12 -12.72 -13.24
C GLU A 122 -5.68 -11.74 -12.21
N ARG A 123 -5.42 -11.98 -10.91
CA ARG A 123 -5.84 -11.06 -9.84
C ARG A 123 -5.22 -9.67 -10.02
N ARG A 124 -3.93 -9.62 -10.39
CA ARG A 124 -3.23 -8.37 -10.64
C ARG A 124 -3.87 -7.59 -11.78
N ARG A 125 -4.14 -8.23 -12.90
CA ARG A 125 -4.80 -7.58 -14.05
C ARG A 125 -6.19 -7.06 -13.67
N ALA A 126 -6.97 -7.86 -12.96
CA ALA A 126 -8.31 -7.47 -12.53
C ALA A 126 -8.30 -6.24 -11.61
N MET A 127 -7.22 -6.06 -10.84
CA MET A 127 -7.03 -4.91 -9.95
C MET A 127 -6.44 -3.68 -10.66
N GLY A 128 -6.01 -3.82 -11.90
CA GLY A 128 -5.44 -2.73 -12.69
C GLY A 128 -3.91 -2.64 -12.67
N PHE A 129 -3.22 -3.66 -12.17
CA PHE A 129 -1.76 -3.70 -12.28
C PHE A 129 -1.32 -3.79 -13.73
N THR A 130 -0.33 -3.00 -14.10
CA THR A 130 0.19 -2.92 -15.48
C THR A 130 1.41 -3.79 -15.70
N THR A 131 1.98 -4.38 -14.65
CA THR A 131 3.15 -5.25 -14.72
C THR A 131 2.84 -6.65 -14.22
N THR A 132 3.51 -7.64 -14.82
CA THR A 132 3.56 -9.00 -14.25
C THR A 132 4.51 -9.00 -13.04
N LEU A 133 4.47 -10.05 -12.23
CA LEU A 133 5.43 -10.19 -11.12
C LEU A 133 6.86 -10.34 -11.60
N SER A 134 7.09 -10.96 -12.77
CA SER A 134 8.42 -11.04 -13.37
C SER A 134 8.94 -9.66 -13.76
N GLU A 135 8.10 -8.83 -14.38
CA GLU A 135 8.44 -7.45 -14.71
C GLU A 135 8.66 -6.61 -13.45
N TYR A 136 7.81 -6.80 -12.44
CA TYR A 136 7.93 -6.12 -11.16
C TYR A 136 9.26 -6.45 -10.46
N GLN A 137 9.63 -7.74 -10.41
CA GLN A 137 10.90 -8.17 -9.82
C GLN A 137 12.10 -7.58 -10.56
N ALA A 138 12.02 -7.44 -11.88
CA ALA A 138 13.09 -6.85 -12.68
C ALA A 138 13.40 -5.40 -12.29
N LEU A 139 12.44 -4.66 -11.74
CA LEU A 139 12.66 -3.29 -11.26
C LEU A 139 13.66 -3.22 -10.11
N PHE A 140 13.84 -4.30 -9.36
CA PHE A 140 14.74 -4.36 -8.22
C PHE A 140 16.14 -4.87 -8.58
N ALA A 141 16.40 -5.22 -9.84
CA ALA A 141 17.66 -5.83 -10.27
C ALA A 141 18.89 -4.96 -9.97
N ASP A 142 18.73 -3.63 -10.10
CA ASP A 142 19.80 -2.66 -9.91
C ASP A 142 19.77 -1.99 -8.53
N TYR A 143 18.92 -2.47 -7.62
CA TYR A 143 18.86 -1.94 -6.27
C TYR A 143 20.09 -2.35 -5.46
N PRO A 144 20.53 -1.50 -4.51
CA PRO A 144 21.62 -1.87 -3.60
C PRO A 144 21.31 -3.17 -2.87
N PRO A 145 22.35 -3.95 -2.51
CA PRO A 145 22.15 -5.18 -1.74
C PRO A 145 21.31 -4.93 -0.49
N CYS A 146 20.35 -5.81 -0.25
CA CYS A 146 19.51 -5.80 0.95
C CYS A 146 20.06 -6.77 2.01
N SER A 147 19.54 -6.68 3.21
CA SER A 147 19.90 -7.55 4.32
C SER A 147 18.69 -8.08 5.07
#